data_b3b1d68ba19fe06dc54ec20d368c229f
#
_entry.id   b3b1d68ba19fe06dc54ec20d368c229f
#
_cell.length_a   1.000
_cell.length_b   1.000
_cell.length_c   1.000
_cell.angle_alpha   90.00
_cell.angle_beta   90.00
_cell.angle_gamma   90.00
#
_symmetry.space_group_name_H-M   'P 1'
#
loop_
_entity.id
_entity.type
_entity.pdbx_description
1 polymer ?
#
loop_
_entity_poly.entity_id
_entity_poly.type
_entity_poly.pdbx_seq_one_letter_code
_entity_poly.pdbx_strand_id
1 'polypeptide(L)'
;MNKAIGFVMVGTNDLEKSSKFYDSILVHLGMKRVTITERYIGYGHSSEDDGVKFYITKPHNKENATAGNGTMVALAAETKEAVDKFHKTALENGAADEGAPGVRSDGNYYGYIRDFDGNKITARFVTI
;
A
#
# COMPACT_ATOMS: atom_id res chain seq x y z
N MET A 1 -23.04 -3.33 7.14
CA MET A 1 -21.98 -2.39 7.54
C MET A 1 -21.60 -1.48 6.39
N ASN A 2 -21.58 -0.21 6.64
CA ASN A 2 -21.23 0.75 5.60
C ASN A 2 -19.73 0.89 5.47
N LYS A 3 -19.26 0.78 4.23
CA LYS A 3 -17.86 1.01 3.90
C LYS A 3 -17.83 2.07 2.82
N ALA A 4 -17.19 3.19 3.10
CA ALA A 4 -17.17 4.31 2.16
C ALA A 4 -16.33 4.02 0.93
N ILE A 5 -15.25 3.24 1.10
CA ILE A 5 -14.31 2.96 0.03
C ILE A 5 -14.29 1.45 -0.24
N GLY A 6 -14.58 1.06 -1.49
CA GLY A 6 -14.53 -0.35 -1.88
C GLY A 6 -13.09 -0.85 -1.95
N PHE A 7 -12.27 -0.18 -2.77
CA PHE A 7 -10.84 -0.48 -2.89
C PHE A 7 -10.13 0.74 -3.48
N VAL A 8 -8.81 0.72 -3.45
CA VAL A 8 -7.98 1.70 -4.14
C VAL A 8 -7.05 0.97 -5.09
N MET A 9 -6.59 1.66 -6.13
CA MET A 9 -5.74 1.08 -7.16
C MET A 9 -4.66 2.08 -7.52
N VAL A 10 -3.41 1.61 -7.60
CA VAL A 10 -2.28 2.43 -8.02
C VAL A 10 -1.60 1.79 -9.23
N GLY A 11 -0.99 2.62 -10.07
CA GLY A 11 -0.35 2.16 -11.29
C GLY A 11 1.10 1.72 -11.08
N THR A 12 1.55 0.80 -11.92
CA THR A 12 2.95 0.38 -11.94
C THR A 12 3.41 0.15 -13.37
N ASN A 13 4.70 0.39 -13.61
CA ASN A 13 5.33 0.12 -14.89
C ASN A 13 6.02 -1.24 -14.93
N ASP A 14 6.06 -1.95 -13.80
CA ASP A 14 6.64 -3.27 -13.70
C ASP A 14 5.85 -4.06 -12.64
N LEU A 15 4.86 -4.80 -13.12
CA LEU A 15 3.94 -5.51 -12.22
C LEU A 15 4.65 -6.56 -11.38
N GLU A 16 5.60 -7.29 -11.97
CA GLU A 16 6.33 -8.34 -11.24
C GLU A 16 7.16 -7.74 -10.11
N LYS A 17 7.94 -6.72 -10.42
CA LYS A 17 8.76 -6.03 -9.41
C LYS A 17 7.90 -5.40 -8.32
N SER A 18 6.84 -4.73 -8.73
CA SER A 18 5.91 -4.07 -7.81
C SER A 18 5.23 -5.09 -6.89
N SER A 19 4.82 -6.24 -7.45
CA SER A 19 4.16 -7.26 -6.65
C SER A 19 5.08 -7.85 -5.58
N LYS A 20 6.33 -8.09 -5.91
CA LYS A 20 7.30 -8.58 -4.91
C LYS A 20 7.50 -7.57 -3.79
N PHE A 21 7.56 -6.30 -4.17
CA PHE A 21 7.69 -5.21 -3.19
C PHE A 21 6.47 -5.20 -2.25
N TYR A 22 5.27 -5.17 -2.81
CA TYR A 22 4.05 -5.10 -1.99
C TYR A 22 3.81 -6.37 -1.19
N ASP A 23 4.18 -7.54 -1.70
CA ASP A 23 4.15 -8.78 -0.91
C ASP A 23 4.94 -8.60 0.39
N SER A 24 6.12 -7.97 0.29
CA SER A 24 7.04 -7.86 1.43
C SER A 24 6.55 -6.87 2.48
N ILE A 25 5.83 -5.83 2.10
CA ILE A 25 5.40 -4.79 3.05
C ILE A 25 3.97 -5.01 3.55
N LEU A 26 3.07 -5.51 2.70
CA LEU A 26 1.67 -5.65 3.07
C LEU A 26 1.44 -6.81 4.05
N VAL A 27 2.35 -7.78 4.10
CA VAL A 27 2.27 -8.85 5.10
C VAL A 27 2.28 -8.29 6.52
N HIS A 28 2.98 -7.19 6.75
CA HIS A 28 3.02 -6.54 8.07
C HIS A 28 1.69 -5.88 8.43
N LEU A 29 0.83 -5.66 7.45
CA LEU A 29 -0.50 -5.12 7.64
C LEU A 29 -1.58 -6.21 7.58
N GLY A 30 -1.15 -7.48 7.55
CA GLY A 30 -2.07 -8.60 7.51
C GLY A 30 -2.69 -8.88 6.14
N MET A 31 -2.14 -8.30 5.09
CA MET A 31 -2.69 -8.46 3.74
C MET A 31 -1.85 -9.41 2.89
N LYS A 32 -2.52 -10.09 1.98
CA LYS A 32 -1.91 -11.03 1.04
C LYS A 32 -2.59 -10.90 -0.32
N ARG A 33 -2.00 -11.55 -1.33
CA ARG A 33 -2.62 -11.59 -2.65
C ARG A 33 -3.95 -12.33 -2.58
N VAL A 34 -4.97 -11.72 -3.14
CA VAL A 34 -6.32 -12.30 -3.23
C VAL A 34 -6.68 -12.55 -4.70
N THR A 35 -6.34 -11.60 -5.57
CA THR A 35 -6.66 -11.67 -6.99
C THR A 35 -5.37 -11.47 -7.79
N ILE A 36 -5.14 -12.36 -8.78
CA ILE A 36 -3.96 -12.30 -9.62
C ILE A 36 -4.39 -12.40 -11.08
N THR A 37 -4.05 -11.39 -11.88
CA THR A 37 -4.26 -11.42 -13.33
C THR A 37 -2.97 -10.94 -14.01
N GLU A 38 -2.92 -11.02 -15.33
CA GLU A 38 -1.77 -10.52 -16.08
C GLU A 38 -1.62 -9.00 -15.96
N ARG A 39 -2.71 -8.28 -15.70
CA ARG A 39 -2.70 -6.82 -15.66
C ARG A 39 -2.61 -6.26 -14.25
N TYR A 40 -3.18 -6.94 -13.26
CA TYR A 40 -3.20 -6.41 -11.90
C TYR A 40 -3.17 -7.50 -10.85
N ILE A 41 -2.80 -7.09 -9.63
CA ILE A 41 -2.79 -7.95 -8.45
C ILE A 41 -3.52 -7.20 -7.35
N GLY A 42 -4.46 -7.87 -6.70
CA GLY A 42 -5.22 -7.31 -5.60
C GLY A 42 -4.86 -7.95 -4.27
N TYR A 43 -4.75 -7.11 -3.26
CA TYR A 43 -4.36 -7.51 -1.91
C TYR A 43 -5.50 -7.26 -0.92
N GLY A 44 -5.64 -8.12 0.05
CA GLY A 44 -6.65 -7.99 1.09
C GLY A 44 -6.37 -8.94 2.24
N HIS A 45 -7.26 -8.94 3.22
CA HIS A 45 -7.10 -9.78 4.41
C HIS A 45 -7.65 -11.18 4.21
N SER A 46 -8.54 -11.38 3.25
CA SER A 46 -9.12 -12.70 2.96
C SER A 46 -9.48 -12.79 1.48
N SER A 47 -9.80 -14.01 1.03
CA SER A 47 -10.24 -14.27 -0.33
C SER A 47 -11.76 -14.16 -0.48
N GLU A 48 -12.47 -13.82 0.58
CA GLU A 48 -13.91 -13.68 0.54
C GLU A 48 -14.35 -12.37 -0.09
N ASP A 49 -15.65 -12.20 -0.29
CA ASP A 49 -16.23 -10.96 -0.78
C ASP A 49 -15.69 -9.80 0.02
N ASP A 50 -15.44 -8.70 -0.65
CA ASP A 50 -14.92 -7.51 -0.02
C ASP A 50 -13.49 -7.72 0.51
N GLY A 51 -12.84 -8.81 0.09
CA GLY A 51 -11.49 -9.12 0.54
C GLY A 51 -10.42 -8.21 -0.01
N VAL A 52 -10.55 -7.77 -1.27
CA VAL A 52 -9.54 -6.92 -1.91
C VAL A 52 -9.75 -5.47 -1.51
N LYS A 53 -8.68 -4.84 -1.01
CA LYS A 53 -8.72 -3.43 -0.62
C LYS A 53 -7.73 -2.58 -1.41
N PHE A 54 -6.70 -3.19 -1.96
CA PHE A 54 -5.62 -2.48 -2.61
C PHE A 54 -5.16 -3.24 -3.85
N TYR A 55 -5.14 -2.55 -5.00
CA TYR A 55 -4.64 -3.13 -6.25
C TYR A 55 -3.41 -2.41 -6.74
N ILE A 56 -2.49 -3.16 -7.33
CA ILE A 56 -1.46 -2.60 -8.19
C ILE A 56 -1.78 -3.06 -9.62
N THR A 57 -1.63 -2.18 -10.59
CA THR A 57 -2.06 -2.46 -11.95
C THR A 57 -1.17 -1.86 -13.02
N LYS A 58 -1.02 -2.58 -14.13
CA LYS A 58 -0.61 -1.93 -15.37
C LYS A 58 -1.78 -1.03 -15.78
N PRO A 59 -1.53 0.22 -16.22
CA PRO A 59 -2.62 1.10 -16.61
C PRO A 59 -3.50 0.52 -17.72
N HIS A 60 -4.79 0.69 -17.60
CA HIS A 60 -5.76 0.16 -18.56
C HIS A 60 -5.52 0.70 -19.97
N ASN A 61 -5.07 1.95 -20.10
CA ASN A 61 -4.81 2.57 -21.40
C ASN A 61 -3.48 2.17 -22.02
N LYS A 62 -2.72 1.30 -21.36
CA LYS A 62 -1.42 0.77 -21.82
C LYS A 62 -0.31 1.82 -21.92
N GLU A 63 -0.53 3.00 -21.37
CA GLU A 63 0.51 4.02 -21.29
C GLU A 63 1.27 3.85 -19.97
N ASN A 64 2.35 4.61 -19.82
CA ASN A 64 3.15 4.54 -18.59
C ASN A 64 2.32 4.97 -17.39
N ALA A 65 2.50 4.26 -16.29
CA ALA A 65 1.92 4.65 -15.01
C ALA A 65 2.60 5.90 -14.50
N THR A 66 1.80 6.81 -13.94
CA THR A 66 2.31 8.00 -13.26
C THR A 66 1.59 8.13 -11.93
N ALA A 67 2.29 8.68 -10.94
CA ALA A 67 1.69 8.98 -9.65
C ALA A 67 1.05 10.36 -9.68
N GLY A 68 -0.07 10.53 -9.01
CA GLY A 68 -0.71 11.84 -8.89
C GLY A 68 0.00 12.69 -7.85
N ASN A 69 0.29 13.93 -8.16
CA ASN A 69 0.84 14.86 -7.20
C ASN A 69 -0.26 15.23 -6.19
N GLY A 70 -0.04 14.92 -4.92
CA GLY A 70 -1.04 15.10 -3.87
C GLY A 70 -1.82 13.83 -3.52
N THR A 71 -1.65 12.76 -4.31
CA THR A 71 -2.30 11.48 -4.02
C THR A 71 -1.51 10.69 -3.00
N MET A 72 -2.20 10.12 -2.04
CA MET A 72 -1.62 9.23 -1.04
C MET A 72 -2.65 8.18 -0.66
N VAL A 73 -2.18 6.95 -0.46
CA VAL A 73 -3.04 5.88 0.05
C VAL A 73 -2.58 5.55 1.46
N ALA A 74 -3.52 5.59 2.41
CA ALA A 74 -3.24 5.24 3.79
C ALA A 74 -3.86 3.89 4.09
N LEU A 75 -3.04 2.94 4.49
CA LEU A 75 -3.46 1.58 4.81
C LEU A 75 -3.45 1.39 6.32
N ALA A 76 -4.47 0.74 6.84
CA ALA A 76 -4.63 0.56 8.27
C ALA A 76 -3.63 -0.46 8.82
N ALA A 77 -3.00 -0.11 9.93
CA ALA A 77 -2.14 -1.01 10.70
C ALA A 77 -2.77 -1.26 12.06
N GLU A 78 -2.60 -2.45 12.60
CA GLU A 78 -3.20 -2.80 13.88
C GLU A 78 -2.35 -2.41 15.08
N THR A 79 -1.05 -2.13 14.85
CA THR A 79 -0.13 -1.76 15.93
C THR A 79 0.90 -0.76 15.39
N LYS A 80 1.58 -0.07 16.31
CA LYS A 80 2.71 0.79 15.96
C LYS A 80 3.84 -0.04 15.36
N GLU A 81 4.07 -1.23 15.92
CA GLU A 81 5.11 -2.14 15.42
C GLU A 81 4.87 -2.53 13.96
N ALA A 82 3.60 -2.70 13.57
CA ALA A 82 3.28 -3.01 12.17
C ALA A 82 3.67 -1.84 11.25
N VAL A 83 3.43 -0.60 11.68
CA VAL A 83 3.86 0.59 10.94
C VAL A 83 5.38 0.63 10.81
N ASP A 84 6.08 0.36 11.92
CA ASP A 84 7.55 0.36 11.93
C ASP A 84 8.11 -0.68 10.97
N LYS A 85 7.57 -1.90 10.98
CA LYS A 85 8.01 -2.99 10.10
C LYS A 85 7.69 -2.70 8.64
N PHE A 86 6.51 -2.17 8.38
CA PHE A 86 6.09 -1.76 7.04
C PHE A 86 7.11 -0.78 6.46
N HIS A 87 7.44 0.27 7.19
CA HIS A 87 8.35 1.31 6.74
C HIS A 87 9.77 0.76 6.54
N LYS A 88 10.27 0.04 7.52
CA LYS A 88 11.62 -0.53 7.47
C LYS A 88 11.77 -1.48 6.28
N THR A 89 10.82 -2.40 6.11
CA THR A 89 10.85 -3.36 5.01
C THR A 89 10.76 -2.66 3.67
N ALA A 90 9.94 -1.61 3.56
CA ALA A 90 9.82 -0.86 2.32
C ALA A 90 11.16 -0.24 1.92
N LEU A 91 11.86 0.40 2.86
CA LEU A 91 13.16 0.99 2.56
C LEU A 91 14.20 -0.07 2.21
N GLU A 92 14.18 -1.20 2.90
CA GLU A 92 15.08 -2.32 2.60
C GLU A 92 14.86 -2.87 1.19
N ASN A 93 13.66 -2.70 0.65
CA ASN A 93 13.31 -3.18 -0.68
C ASN A 93 13.29 -2.07 -1.73
N GLY A 94 13.90 -0.93 -1.44
CA GLY A 94 14.16 0.10 -2.43
C GLY A 94 13.19 1.26 -2.50
N ALA A 95 12.21 1.32 -1.61
CA ALA A 95 11.30 2.47 -1.56
C ALA A 95 12.02 3.72 -1.07
N ALA A 96 11.51 4.87 -1.47
CA ALA A 96 11.99 6.15 -0.95
C ALA A 96 11.32 6.46 0.39
N ASP A 97 12.08 7.04 1.29
CA ASP A 97 11.58 7.47 2.60
C ASP A 97 10.86 8.81 2.44
N GLU A 98 9.59 8.85 2.83
CA GLU A 98 8.77 10.07 2.80
C GLU A 98 8.37 10.52 4.20
N GLY A 99 8.83 9.83 5.22
CA GLY A 99 8.57 10.18 6.61
C GLY A 99 8.68 8.97 7.53
N ALA A 100 9.66 8.99 8.44
CA ALA A 100 9.87 7.91 9.40
C ALA A 100 8.64 7.70 10.30
N PRO A 101 8.45 6.49 10.82
CA PRO A 101 7.32 6.22 11.72
C PRO A 101 7.31 7.16 12.93
N GLY A 102 6.13 7.68 13.24
CA GLY A 102 5.95 8.57 14.38
C GLY A 102 4.54 9.13 14.44
N VAL A 103 4.26 9.79 15.55
CA VAL A 103 2.98 10.46 15.75
C VAL A 103 2.94 11.74 14.91
N ARG A 104 1.80 12.01 14.30
CA ARG A 104 1.59 13.22 13.48
C ARG A 104 0.56 14.13 14.14
N SER A 105 0.23 15.23 13.46
CA SER A 105 -0.62 16.28 14.03
C SER A 105 -2.00 15.82 14.46
N ASP A 106 -2.53 14.74 13.87
CA ASP A 106 -3.83 14.20 14.25
C ASP A 106 -3.76 13.23 15.44
N GLY A 107 -2.57 13.03 16.02
CA GLY A 107 -2.38 12.14 17.16
C GLY A 107 -2.17 10.68 16.78
N ASN A 108 -2.32 10.31 15.53
CA ASN A 108 -2.15 8.95 15.08
C ASN A 108 -0.71 8.69 14.59
N TYR A 109 -0.38 7.42 14.43
CA TYR A 109 0.98 6.99 14.13
C TYR A 109 1.09 6.60 12.67
N TYR A 110 2.04 7.21 11.95
CA TYR A 110 2.20 7.04 10.51
C TYR A 110 3.63 6.75 10.14
N GLY A 111 3.82 6.03 9.02
CA GLY A 111 5.10 5.96 8.32
C GLY A 111 4.83 6.06 6.83
N TYR A 112 5.61 6.86 6.12
CA TYR A 112 5.36 7.19 4.72
C TYR A 112 6.49 6.72 3.82
N ILE A 113 6.11 6.14 2.66
CA ILE A 113 7.08 5.72 1.64
C ILE A 113 6.57 6.10 0.25
N ARG A 114 7.47 6.08 -0.73
CA ARG A 114 7.11 6.07 -2.15
C ARG A 114 7.63 4.80 -2.77
N ASP A 115 6.78 4.16 -3.56
CA ASP A 115 7.20 2.97 -4.29
C ASP A 115 8.02 3.34 -5.54
N PHE A 116 8.38 2.34 -6.34
CA PHE A 116 9.21 2.55 -7.54
C PHE A 116 8.53 3.41 -8.61
N ASP A 117 7.21 3.46 -8.58
CA ASP A 117 6.43 4.21 -9.57
C ASP A 117 6.05 5.60 -9.05
N GLY A 118 6.51 5.96 -7.86
CA GLY A 118 6.25 7.26 -7.26
C GLY A 118 4.97 7.34 -6.46
N ASN A 119 4.26 6.24 -6.28
CA ASN A 119 3.03 6.23 -5.48
C ASN A 119 3.37 6.41 -4.00
N LYS A 120 2.70 7.36 -3.36
CA LYS A 120 2.89 7.61 -1.93
C LYS A 120 1.94 6.73 -1.13
N ILE A 121 2.51 5.89 -0.31
CA ILE A 121 1.77 4.92 0.51
C ILE A 121 2.17 5.12 1.96
N THR A 122 1.20 5.07 2.85
CA THR A 122 1.47 5.14 4.28
C THR A 122 0.77 4.00 5.00
N ALA A 123 1.35 3.57 6.11
CA ALA A 123 0.67 2.74 7.08
C ALA A 123 0.24 3.65 8.23
N ARG A 124 -0.96 3.46 8.73
CA ARG A 124 -1.54 4.30 9.77
C ARG A 124 -2.09 3.45 10.91
N PHE A 125 -1.66 3.75 12.12
CA PHE A 125 -2.24 3.15 13.31
C PHE A 125 -2.97 4.24 14.10
N VAL A 126 -4.24 3.98 14.39
CA VAL A 126 -5.07 4.89 15.17
C VAL A 126 -4.80 4.64 16.66
N THR A 127 -4.26 5.65 17.32
CA THR A 127 -3.83 5.52 18.72
C THR A 127 -4.97 5.70 19.74
N ILE A 128 -6.14 6.12 19.28
CA ILE A 128 -7.27 6.39 20.17
C ILE A 128 -8.24 5.25 20.14
#